data_01d27b3c95e1b0be48693438189c7ce6
#
_entry.id   01d27b3c95e1b0be48693438189c7ce6
#
_cell.length_a   1.000
_cell.length_b   1.000
_cell.length_c   1.000
_cell.angle_alpha   90.00
_cell.angle_beta   90.00
_cell.angle_gamma   90.00
#
_symmetry.space_group_name_H-M   'P 1'
#
loop_
_entity.id
_entity.type
_entity.pdbx_description
1 polymer ?
#
loop_
_entity_poly.entity_id
_entity_poly.type
_entity_poly.pdbx_seq_one_letter_code
_entity_poly.pdbx_strand_id
1 'polypeptide(L)'
;MSNRHNQPLHRRSLAISSSGSSIIKEQEAHIASLQKEVKALTNKLMTLQQKHAIETSKKTPLTHQIDSATPTKRVHRLTPFGNIVGANSDTSRLKHERNHMGRNVSIATEKELNSLTAFQEEKRRQANHQLVKRILDMFDDPANHIKYLKSKDFYDDLKNLCSKVKRIFEAEPRCAFLQSPCYVFGDIHGNLEDLHFFADNVWKLGLELTAGNFLFLGDYVDRGMNCLECLAYLFSLKFLYPHKVFLLRGNHETRDVNGWEEHYGNRSFLWQCKDRFGTEMGLKIYECCNQVFDRMPLAAVIDQNIFCVHGGIPRPVTMEEDGTIGSRIQDILNVQKIAGINPPYDHEDEDYHQVASDCIWSDPASEEQELHSVDSKTGYGESLRGGGAICFGHKAVTDFLEQHGFSYIMRAHEAHSEGVAVSKGGRVFTIFSTSKDHNQGNQAMAGCILVDFDLLQVCLLL
;
A
#
# COMPACT_ATOMS: atom_id res chain seq x y z
N MET A 1 49.34 18.22 -51.35
CA MET A 1 49.43 19.71 -51.22
C MET A 1 48.12 20.16 -50.63
N SER A 2 48.11 20.70 -49.46
CA SER A 2 47.31 21.71 -48.80
C SER A 2 47.09 21.37 -47.33
N ASN A 3 47.84 22.06 -46.51
CA ASN A 3 47.79 22.14 -45.06
C ASN A 3 46.44 22.72 -44.62
N ARG A 4 45.83 22.16 -43.58
CA ARG A 4 44.87 22.87 -42.74
C ARG A 4 45.31 22.79 -41.29
N HIS A 5 45.43 23.98 -40.72
CA HIS A 5 45.89 24.32 -39.39
C HIS A 5 44.96 23.75 -38.29
N ASN A 6 45.58 23.16 -37.30
CA ASN A 6 45.02 22.98 -35.95
C ASN A 6 45.03 24.32 -35.22
N GLN A 7 43.85 24.77 -34.75
CA GLN A 7 43.74 25.80 -33.71
C GLN A 7 43.23 25.15 -32.42
N PRO A 8 43.76 25.50 -31.24
CA PRO A 8 43.33 24.96 -29.97
C PRO A 8 42.08 25.65 -29.44
N LEU A 9 41.15 24.84 -28.97
CA LEU A 9 39.94 25.30 -28.27
C LEU A 9 40.30 25.96 -26.93
N HIS A 10 40.05 27.27 -26.82
CA HIS A 10 40.12 28.03 -25.59
C HIS A 10 39.05 27.52 -24.61
N ARG A 11 39.45 26.95 -23.47
CA ARG A 11 38.65 26.78 -22.27
C ARG A 11 38.27 28.16 -21.74
N ARG A 12 37.03 28.56 -21.87
CA ARG A 12 36.44 29.68 -21.09
C ARG A 12 36.20 29.21 -19.67
N SER A 13 37.02 29.64 -18.73
CA SER A 13 36.71 29.59 -17.30
C SER A 13 35.59 30.59 -17.03
N LEU A 14 34.44 30.10 -16.59
CA LEU A 14 33.38 30.96 -16.05
C LEU A 14 33.86 31.48 -14.68
N ALA A 15 34.20 32.76 -14.63
CA ALA A 15 34.44 33.48 -13.40
C ALA A 15 33.07 33.68 -12.70
N ILE A 16 32.87 33.00 -11.58
CA ILE A 16 31.72 33.24 -10.68
C ILE A 16 31.90 34.66 -10.14
N SER A 17 30.93 35.52 -10.38
CA SER A 17 30.93 36.90 -9.89
C SER A 17 30.99 36.97 -8.36
N SER A 18 31.67 37.94 -7.79
CA SER A 18 31.85 38.13 -6.35
C SER A 18 30.54 38.21 -5.54
N SER A 19 29.43 38.51 -6.21
CA SER A 19 28.06 38.50 -5.62
C SER A 19 27.52 37.10 -5.37
N GLY A 20 27.82 36.10 -6.22
CA GLY A 20 27.40 34.70 -6.01
C GLY A 20 28.06 34.04 -4.80
N SER A 21 29.34 34.36 -4.54
CA SER A 21 30.06 33.86 -3.36
C SER A 21 29.52 34.39 -2.04
N SER A 22 28.97 35.64 -2.02
CA SER A 22 28.38 36.22 -0.83
C SER A 22 27.04 35.56 -0.47
N ILE A 23 26.20 35.29 -1.48
CA ILE A 23 24.89 34.64 -1.30
C ILE A 23 25.07 33.22 -0.80
N ILE A 24 26.02 32.46 -1.34
CA ILE A 24 26.31 31.09 -0.89
C ILE A 24 26.73 31.07 0.58
N LYS A 25 27.63 31.98 1.00
CA LYS A 25 28.07 32.06 2.39
C LYS A 25 26.93 32.44 3.34
N GLU A 26 26.01 33.28 2.90
CA GLU A 26 24.85 33.69 3.70
C GLU A 26 23.86 32.51 3.86
N GLN A 27 23.64 31.74 2.82
CA GLN A 27 22.86 30.50 2.87
C GLN A 27 23.49 29.42 3.73
N GLU A 28 24.80 29.22 3.64
CA GLU A 28 25.54 28.28 4.50
C GLU A 28 25.43 28.67 6.00
N ALA A 29 25.55 29.97 6.30
CA ALA A 29 25.38 30.48 7.67
C ALA A 29 23.94 30.27 8.18
N HIS A 30 22.94 30.44 7.33
CA HIS A 30 21.55 30.19 7.66
C HIS A 30 21.28 28.72 7.91
N ILE A 31 21.78 27.84 7.07
CA ILE A 31 21.69 26.37 7.23
C ILE A 31 22.33 25.93 8.55
N ALA A 32 23.53 26.45 8.88
CA ALA A 32 24.19 26.14 10.14
C ALA A 32 23.36 26.61 11.37
N SER A 33 22.69 27.75 11.25
CA SER A 33 21.77 28.25 12.29
C SER A 33 20.57 27.34 12.49
N LEU A 34 19.92 26.90 11.41
CA LEU A 34 18.79 25.97 11.44
C LEU A 34 19.18 24.62 12.01
N GLN A 35 20.33 24.08 11.63
CA GLN A 35 20.83 22.81 12.17
C GLN A 35 21.07 22.88 13.68
N LYS A 36 21.54 24.03 14.19
CA LYS A 36 21.72 24.27 15.64
C LYS A 36 20.37 24.32 16.36
N GLU A 37 19.36 24.92 15.75
CA GLU A 37 18.01 25.00 16.31
C GLU A 37 17.32 23.63 16.34
N VAL A 38 17.42 22.86 15.26
CA VAL A 38 16.92 21.47 15.20
C VAL A 38 17.55 20.63 16.29
N LYS A 39 18.87 20.71 16.47
CA LYS A 39 19.56 19.97 17.54
C LYS A 39 19.09 20.38 18.94
N ALA A 40 18.80 21.65 19.17
CA ALA A 40 18.29 22.14 20.44
C ALA A 40 16.85 21.64 20.70
N LEU A 41 16.01 21.64 19.68
CA LEU A 41 14.63 21.10 19.76
C LEU A 41 14.61 19.60 20.00
N THR A 42 15.48 18.85 19.34
CA THR A 42 15.62 17.40 19.53
C THR A 42 16.03 17.06 20.98
N ASN A 43 16.98 17.78 21.55
CA ASN A 43 17.36 17.61 22.95
C ASN A 43 16.23 17.96 23.93
N LYS A 44 15.44 18.98 23.61
CA LYS A 44 14.27 19.36 24.41
C LYS A 44 13.18 18.30 24.37
N LEU A 45 12.96 17.71 23.20
CA LEU A 45 12.02 16.60 23.01
C LEU A 45 12.43 15.36 23.82
N MET A 46 13.71 14.95 23.74
CA MET A 46 14.24 13.84 24.53
C MET A 46 14.04 14.07 26.05
N THR A 47 14.26 15.29 26.51
CA THR A 47 14.06 15.63 27.93
C THR A 47 12.59 15.54 28.34
N LEU A 48 11.67 15.94 27.48
CA LEU A 48 10.22 15.84 27.72
C LEU A 48 9.75 14.38 27.71
N GLN A 49 10.25 13.55 26.79
CA GLN A 49 9.95 12.12 26.73
C GLN A 49 10.45 11.39 27.99
N GLN A 50 11.65 11.73 28.48
CA GLN A 50 12.16 11.17 29.74
C GLN A 50 11.31 11.60 30.95
N LYS A 51 10.87 12.86 31.02
CA LYS A 51 9.96 13.32 32.07
C LYS A 51 8.62 12.59 32.03
N HIS A 52 8.05 12.41 30.86
CA HIS A 52 6.79 11.69 30.69
C HIS A 52 6.91 10.20 31.09
N ALA A 53 8.01 9.53 30.72
CA ALA A 53 8.30 8.16 31.15
C ALA A 53 8.43 8.03 32.67
N ILE A 54 9.01 9.03 33.35
CA ILE A 54 9.13 9.08 34.82
C ILE A 54 7.76 9.33 35.49
N GLU A 55 6.91 10.16 34.92
CA GLU A 55 5.55 10.41 35.42
C GLU A 55 4.63 9.21 35.25
N THR A 56 4.73 8.48 34.14
CA THR A 56 3.96 7.24 33.90
C THR A 56 4.42 6.10 34.79
N SER A 57 5.72 6.02 35.14
CA SER A 57 6.24 5.00 36.04
C SER A 57 5.87 5.23 37.53
N LYS A 58 5.43 6.44 37.91
CA LYS A 58 5.01 6.78 39.27
C LYS A 58 3.54 6.49 39.59
N LYS A 59 2.75 6.09 38.62
CA LYS A 59 1.35 5.62 38.81
C LYS A 59 1.35 4.11 39.06
N THR A 60 1.64 3.71 40.29
CA THR A 60 1.52 2.32 40.79
C THR A 60 0.04 1.96 41.00
N PRO A 61 -0.37 0.70 40.81
CA PRO A 61 -1.77 0.31 40.85
C PRO A 61 -2.30 0.24 42.29
N LEU A 62 -3.46 0.82 42.49
CA LEU A 62 -4.30 0.60 43.65
C LEU A 62 -4.97 -0.78 43.52
N THR A 63 -4.57 -1.68 44.41
CA THR A 63 -5.33 -2.90 44.72
C THR A 63 -6.68 -2.53 45.30
N HIS A 64 -7.78 -2.85 44.64
CA HIS A 64 -9.09 -2.87 45.25
C HIS A 64 -9.62 -4.30 45.33
N GLN A 65 -9.97 -4.65 46.58
CA GLN A 65 -10.68 -5.85 46.94
C GLN A 65 -12.04 -5.96 46.26
N ILE A 66 -12.36 -7.17 45.88
CA ILE A 66 -13.61 -7.53 45.21
C ILE A 66 -14.65 -7.74 46.31
N ASP A 67 -15.67 -6.92 46.32
CA ASP A 67 -16.96 -7.23 46.98
C ASP A 67 -18.01 -7.58 45.95
N SER A 68 -18.71 -8.66 46.25
CA SER A 68 -19.69 -9.34 45.45
C SER A 68 -21.00 -8.58 45.34
N ALA A 69 -21.45 -8.20 44.14
CA ALA A 69 -22.85 -8.06 43.79
C ALA A 69 -23.03 -8.08 42.29
N THR A 70 -23.72 -9.09 41.77
CA THR A 70 -24.22 -9.19 40.40
C THR A 70 -25.26 -8.12 40.12
N PRO A 71 -25.30 -7.55 38.91
CA PRO A 71 -26.27 -7.99 37.94
C PRO A 71 -25.74 -8.13 36.49
N THR A 72 -26.31 -9.13 35.87
CA THR A 72 -26.21 -9.51 34.46
C THR A 72 -26.32 -8.36 33.49
N LYS A 73 -25.19 -8.04 32.75
CA LYS A 73 -25.23 -7.42 31.44
C LYS A 73 -24.51 -8.33 30.45
N ARG A 74 -25.26 -8.77 29.44
CA ARG A 74 -24.74 -9.53 28.31
C ARG A 74 -23.66 -8.72 27.62
N VAL A 75 -22.40 -9.16 27.72
CA VAL A 75 -21.30 -8.68 26.92
C VAL A 75 -21.30 -9.51 25.63
N HIS A 76 -21.60 -8.88 24.51
CA HIS A 76 -21.41 -9.50 23.20
C HIS A 76 -19.90 -9.64 22.96
N ARG A 77 -19.41 -10.85 23.02
CA ARG A 77 -18.07 -11.21 22.60
C ARG A 77 -18.04 -11.21 21.07
N LEU A 78 -17.37 -10.23 20.47
CA LEU A 78 -17.05 -10.24 19.04
C LEU A 78 -16.11 -11.41 18.76
N THR A 79 -16.56 -12.33 17.92
CA THR A 79 -15.69 -13.37 17.34
C THR A 79 -14.87 -12.75 16.21
N PRO A 80 -13.66 -13.29 15.89
CA PRO A 80 -12.76 -12.72 14.87
C PRO A 80 -13.26 -12.79 13.42
N PHE A 81 -14.46 -13.19 13.19
CA PHE A 81 -15.12 -13.20 11.89
C PHE A 81 -16.53 -12.63 12.09
N GLY A 82 -16.70 -11.34 11.74
CA GLY A 82 -18.00 -10.68 11.76
C GLY A 82 -18.94 -11.28 10.72
N ASN A 83 -19.72 -12.25 11.12
CA ASN A 83 -20.96 -12.59 10.44
C ASN A 83 -22.10 -11.94 11.21
N ILE A 84 -22.68 -10.91 10.61
CA ILE A 84 -23.99 -10.40 11.02
C ILE A 84 -25.00 -11.46 10.58
N VAL A 85 -25.47 -12.28 11.51
CA VAL A 85 -26.67 -13.09 11.30
C VAL A 85 -27.84 -12.27 11.82
N GLY A 86 -28.54 -11.67 10.87
CA GLY A 86 -29.82 -11.04 11.12
C GLY A 86 -30.88 -12.10 11.41
N ALA A 87 -31.46 -11.95 12.56
CA ALA A 87 -32.82 -12.10 13.02
C ALA A 87 -33.78 -13.09 12.34
N ASN A 88 -34.39 -13.85 13.22
CA ASN A 88 -35.78 -14.39 13.16
C ASN A 88 -36.08 -15.37 12.01
N SER A 89 -35.90 -16.63 12.28
CA SER A 89 -36.76 -17.66 11.71
C SER A 89 -37.40 -18.47 12.83
N ASP A 90 -38.71 -18.38 12.81
CA ASP A 90 -39.68 -19.06 13.66
C ASP A 90 -39.48 -20.60 13.55
N THR A 91 -38.93 -21.22 14.60
CA THR A 91 -38.65 -22.65 14.64
C THR A 91 -39.84 -23.51 15.06
N SER A 92 -41.08 -22.96 15.00
CA SER A 92 -42.27 -23.65 15.46
C SER A 92 -42.98 -24.53 14.42
N ARG A 93 -42.51 -24.66 13.18
CA ARG A 93 -43.23 -25.39 12.09
C ARG A 93 -42.62 -26.68 11.56
N LEU A 94 -41.57 -27.26 12.18
CA LEU A 94 -40.97 -28.51 11.72
C LEU A 94 -41.07 -29.64 12.75
N LYS A 95 -42.22 -29.80 13.40
CA LYS A 95 -42.47 -30.92 14.33
C LYS A 95 -43.46 -31.97 13.82
N HIS A 96 -43.82 -31.98 12.57
CA HIS A 96 -44.69 -33.04 12.03
C HIS A 96 -44.16 -33.51 10.66
N GLU A 97 -43.32 -34.52 10.68
CA GLU A 97 -43.13 -35.59 9.70
C GLU A 97 -41.86 -36.38 10.04
N ARG A 98 -41.95 -37.27 11.02
CA ARG A 98 -40.99 -38.36 11.23
C ARG A 98 -41.75 -39.62 11.54
N ASN A 99 -42.00 -40.37 10.52
CA ASN A 99 -42.11 -41.83 10.68
C ASN A 99 -41.70 -42.53 9.37
N HIS A 100 -40.84 -43.51 9.54
CA HIS A 100 -40.36 -44.54 8.62
C HIS A 100 -39.10 -44.20 7.78
N MET A 101 -37.93 -44.51 8.35
CA MET A 101 -37.01 -45.53 7.84
C MET A 101 -35.81 -45.62 8.78
N GLY A 102 -35.62 -46.77 9.37
CA GLY A 102 -34.51 -47.05 10.31
C GLY A 102 -33.16 -47.03 9.62
N ARG A 103 -32.36 -46.05 9.99
CA ARG A 103 -30.90 -46.11 10.13
C ARG A 103 -30.59 -45.27 11.36
N ASN A 104 -29.98 -45.90 12.36
CA ASN A 104 -29.41 -45.24 13.52
C ASN A 104 -28.25 -44.34 13.03
N VAL A 105 -28.57 -43.10 12.63
CA VAL A 105 -27.59 -42.02 12.54
C VAL A 105 -27.63 -41.36 13.91
N SER A 106 -26.58 -41.58 14.71
CA SER A 106 -26.40 -40.89 15.96
C SER A 106 -26.27 -39.38 15.60
N ILE A 107 -27.30 -38.60 15.96
CA ILE A 107 -27.21 -37.14 15.82
C ILE A 107 -26.22 -36.68 16.86
N ALA A 108 -25.04 -36.17 16.41
CA ALA A 108 -24.05 -35.58 17.28
C ALA A 108 -24.70 -34.50 18.15
N THR A 109 -24.40 -34.52 19.44
CA THR A 109 -24.93 -33.52 20.36
C THR A 109 -24.35 -32.16 19.99
N GLU A 110 -25.06 -31.07 20.30
CA GLU A 110 -24.61 -29.68 20.06
C GLU A 110 -23.19 -29.44 20.63
N LYS A 111 -22.85 -30.10 21.74
CA LYS A 111 -21.53 -30.05 22.39
C LYS A 111 -20.47 -30.76 21.56
N GLU A 112 -20.78 -31.88 20.95
CA GLU A 112 -19.88 -32.62 20.05
C GLU A 112 -19.69 -31.88 18.74
N LEU A 113 -20.73 -31.24 18.20
CA LEU A 113 -20.66 -30.41 17.00
C LEU A 113 -19.79 -29.17 17.26
N ASN A 114 -19.94 -28.49 18.39
CA ASN A 114 -19.13 -27.35 18.78
C ASN A 114 -17.66 -27.76 19.03
N SER A 115 -17.40 -28.93 19.61
CA SER A 115 -16.04 -29.45 19.80
C SER A 115 -15.38 -29.83 18.47
N LEU A 116 -16.16 -30.37 17.53
CA LEU A 116 -15.67 -30.73 16.20
C LEU A 116 -15.33 -29.47 15.37
N THR A 117 -16.15 -28.44 15.46
CA THR A 117 -15.91 -27.13 14.83
C THR A 117 -14.66 -26.46 15.40
N ALA A 118 -14.53 -26.43 16.73
CA ALA A 118 -13.34 -25.87 17.38
C ALA A 118 -12.05 -26.63 17.01
N PHE A 119 -12.10 -27.95 16.93
CA PHE A 119 -10.97 -28.78 16.48
C PHE A 119 -10.61 -28.52 15.01
N GLN A 120 -11.61 -28.40 14.14
CA GLN A 120 -11.39 -28.06 12.73
C GLN A 120 -10.81 -26.67 12.55
N GLU A 121 -11.27 -25.69 13.31
CA GLU A 121 -10.73 -24.33 13.32
C GLU A 121 -9.28 -24.29 13.79
N GLU A 122 -8.96 -25.01 14.86
CA GLU A 122 -7.58 -25.10 15.36
C GLU A 122 -6.65 -25.78 14.35
N LYS A 123 -7.08 -26.88 13.76
CA LYS A 123 -6.33 -27.56 12.69
C LYS A 123 -6.11 -26.65 11.47
N ARG A 124 -7.12 -25.86 11.11
CA ARG A 124 -7.03 -24.85 10.04
C ARG A 124 -6.05 -23.74 10.41
N ARG A 125 -6.09 -23.25 11.67
CA ARG A 125 -5.16 -22.24 12.18
C ARG A 125 -3.70 -22.74 12.11
N GLN A 126 -3.45 -23.97 12.57
CA GLN A 126 -2.12 -24.58 12.51
C GLN A 126 -1.62 -24.75 11.08
N ALA A 127 -2.48 -25.20 10.16
CA ALA A 127 -2.13 -25.32 8.75
C ALA A 127 -1.82 -23.95 8.11
N ASN A 128 -2.58 -22.93 8.44
CA ASN A 128 -2.36 -21.57 7.97
C ASN A 128 -1.05 -20.99 8.52
N HIS A 129 -0.75 -21.24 9.79
CA HIS A 129 0.51 -20.83 10.41
C HIS A 129 1.71 -21.52 9.74
N GLN A 130 1.62 -22.83 9.47
CA GLN A 130 2.67 -23.56 8.76
C GLN A 130 2.88 -23.08 7.32
N LEU A 131 1.80 -22.71 6.62
CA LEU A 131 1.86 -22.16 5.26
C LEU A 131 2.73 -20.89 5.22
N VAL A 132 2.44 -19.92 6.09
CA VAL A 132 3.16 -18.65 6.07
C VAL A 132 4.52 -18.72 6.73
N LYS A 133 4.72 -19.65 7.67
CA LYS A 133 6.00 -19.78 8.39
C LYS A 133 7.18 -19.98 7.45
N ARG A 134 7.08 -20.86 6.45
CA ARG A 134 8.18 -21.08 5.49
C ARG A 134 8.51 -19.82 4.68
N ILE A 135 7.49 -19.03 4.35
CA ILE A 135 7.66 -17.77 3.61
C ILE A 135 8.32 -16.72 4.51
N LEU A 136 7.91 -16.62 5.77
CA LEU A 136 8.51 -15.69 6.72
C LEU A 136 9.95 -16.09 7.06
N ASP A 137 10.21 -17.38 7.33
CA ASP A 137 11.57 -17.89 7.54
C ASP A 137 12.48 -17.61 6.32
N MET A 138 11.93 -17.71 5.09
CA MET A 138 12.63 -17.37 3.85
C MET A 138 12.89 -15.85 3.75
N PHE A 139 11.94 -15.04 4.13
CA PHE A 139 12.12 -13.59 4.14
C PHE A 139 13.22 -13.19 5.11
N ASP A 140 13.26 -13.76 6.30
CA ASP A 140 14.27 -13.45 7.32
C ASP A 140 15.70 -13.86 6.89
N ASP A 141 15.84 -14.96 6.13
CA ASP A 141 17.14 -15.47 5.67
C ASP A 141 17.07 -16.08 4.26
N PRO A 142 16.94 -15.25 3.21
CA PRO A 142 16.78 -15.74 1.84
C PRO A 142 17.97 -16.56 1.34
N ALA A 143 19.18 -16.25 1.81
CA ALA A 143 20.39 -16.93 1.36
C ALA A 143 20.40 -18.43 1.73
N ASN A 144 19.90 -18.78 2.90
CA ASN A 144 19.79 -20.17 3.34
C ASN A 144 18.54 -20.89 2.81
N HIS A 145 17.61 -20.16 2.20
CA HIS A 145 16.34 -20.70 1.66
C HIS A 145 16.30 -20.82 0.13
N ILE A 146 17.43 -20.73 -0.58
CA ILE A 146 17.52 -20.82 -2.05
C ILE A 146 16.89 -22.14 -2.59
N LYS A 147 17.06 -23.26 -1.87
CA LYS A 147 16.45 -24.55 -2.27
C LYS A 147 14.92 -24.48 -2.21
N TYR A 148 14.38 -23.86 -1.17
CA TYR A 148 12.93 -23.66 -1.04
C TYR A 148 12.41 -22.72 -2.14
N LEU A 149 13.06 -21.60 -2.37
CA LEU A 149 12.68 -20.61 -3.41
C LEU A 149 12.62 -21.22 -4.83
N LYS A 150 13.41 -22.27 -5.11
CA LYS A 150 13.43 -22.99 -6.39
C LYS A 150 12.60 -24.25 -6.38
N SER A 151 11.90 -24.55 -5.29
CA SER A 151 11.16 -25.81 -5.14
C SER A 151 9.70 -25.68 -5.57
N LYS A 152 9.10 -26.84 -5.79
CA LYS A 152 7.65 -26.96 -5.96
C LYS A 152 6.88 -26.54 -4.70
N ASP A 153 7.48 -26.65 -3.52
CA ASP A 153 6.83 -26.28 -2.26
C ASP A 153 6.59 -24.77 -2.21
N PHE A 154 7.54 -23.95 -2.66
CA PHE A 154 7.34 -22.49 -2.76
C PHE A 154 6.23 -22.13 -3.77
N TYR A 155 6.18 -22.83 -4.91
CA TYR A 155 5.09 -22.65 -5.87
C TYR A 155 3.73 -22.97 -5.25
N ASP A 156 3.60 -24.12 -4.59
CA ASP A 156 2.34 -24.57 -3.99
C ASP A 156 1.93 -23.66 -2.82
N ASP A 157 2.89 -23.18 -2.02
CA ASP A 157 2.66 -22.23 -0.93
C ASP A 157 2.16 -20.89 -1.45
N LEU A 158 2.84 -20.30 -2.44
CA LEU A 158 2.45 -19.03 -3.03
C LEU A 158 1.07 -19.13 -3.71
N LYS A 159 0.81 -20.19 -4.45
CA LYS A 159 -0.50 -20.45 -5.06
C LYS A 159 -1.63 -20.56 -4.03
N ASN A 160 -1.38 -21.27 -2.93
CA ASN A 160 -2.34 -21.41 -1.83
C ASN A 160 -2.57 -20.05 -1.14
N LEU A 161 -1.49 -19.30 -0.90
CA LEU A 161 -1.54 -17.97 -0.32
C LEU A 161 -2.35 -17.00 -1.21
N CYS A 162 -2.10 -16.97 -2.52
CA CYS A 162 -2.89 -16.19 -3.48
C CYS A 162 -4.38 -16.49 -3.36
N SER A 163 -4.77 -17.79 -3.28
CA SER A 163 -6.17 -18.17 -3.12
C SER A 163 -6.81 -17.64 -1.82
N LYS A 164 -6.04 -17.54 -0.74
CA LYS A 164 -6.50 -17.02 0.56
C LYS A 164 -6.61 -15.50 0.56
N VAL A 165 -5.56 -14.82 0.08
CA VAL A 165 -5.50 -13.35 0.03
C VAL A 165 -6.52 -12.80 -0.96
N LYS A 166 -6.75 -13.47 -2.10
CA LYS A 166 -7.80 -13.13 -3.05
C LYS A 166 -9.17 -12.99 -2.38
N ARG A 167 -9.53 -13.93 -1.48
CA ARG A 167 -10.81 -13.89 -0.74
C ARG A 167 -10.88 -12.73 0.25
N ILE A 168 -9.75 -12.33 0.82
CA ILE A 168 -9.70 -11.14 1.70
C ILE A 168 -10.01 -9.90 0.87
N PHE A 169 -9.33 -9.71 -0.26
CA PHE A 169 -9.57 -8.57 -1.13
C PHE A 169 -10.95 -8.57 -1.80
N GLU A 170 -11.54 -9.73 -2.07
CA GLU A 170 -12.93 -9.83 -2.54
C GLU A 170 -13.93 -9.24 -1.54
N ALA A 171 -13.64 -9.35 -0.25
CA ALA A 171 -14.48 -8.81 0.82
C ALA A 171 -14.17 -7.34 1.18
N GLU A 172 -13.04 -6.80 0.75
CA GLU A 172 -12.64 -5.41 1.00
C GLU A 172 -13.29 -4.44 -0.01
N PRO A 173 -13.62 -3.20 0.40
CA PRO A 173 -14.09 -2.17 -0.52
C PRO A 173 -12.97 -1.71 -1.45
N ARG A 174 -13.31 -1.03 -2.54
CA ARG A 174 -12.35 -0.43 -3.46
C ARG A 174 -11.62 0.78 -2.87
N CYS A 175 -12.19 1.43 -1.87
CA CYS A 175 -11.55 2.45 -1.05
C CYS A 175 -11.61 1.99 0.41
N ALA A 176 -10.45 1.78 1.03
CA ALA A 176 -10.33 1.37 2.42
C ALA A 176 -10.40 2.58 3.35
N PHE A 177 -10.95 2.41 4.55
CA PHE A 177 -11.00 3.47 5.57
C PHE A 177 -10.18 3.06 6.78
N LEU A 178 -9.16 3.84 7.09
CA LEU A 178 -8.13 3.55 8.09
C LEU A 178 -8.12 4.62 9.18
N GLN A 179 -7.49 4.27 10.29
CA GLN A 179 -7.20 5.20 11.38
C GLN A 179 -5.70 5.25 11.66
N SER A 180 -5.21 6.40 12.11
CA SER A 180 -3.87 6.56 12.62
C SER A 180 -3.69 5.81 13.96
N PRO A 181 -2.45 5.43 14.34
CA PRO A 181 -1.22 5.58 13.57
C PRO A 181 -1.22 4.72 12.30
N CYS A 182 -0.67 5.22 11.19
CA CYS A 182 -0.56 4.50 9.94
C CYS A 182 0.78 4.77 9.24
N TYR A 183 1.53 3.71 8.95
CA TYR A 183 2.74 3.79 8.13
C TYR A 183 2.36 3.65 6.66
N VAL A 184 2.74 4.62 5.83
CA VAL A 184 2.41 4.68 4.40
C VAL A 184 3.68 4.48 3.59
N PHE A 185 3.68 3.46 2.73
CA PHE A 185 4.79 3.06 1.85
C PHE A 185 4.38 3.26 0.39
N GLY A 186 5.30 3.73 -0.44
CA GLY A 186 5.16 3.78 -1.90
C GLY A 186 5.65 2.50 -2.59
N ASP A 187 6.20 2.68 -3.81
CA ASP A 187 6.64 1.60 -4.70
C ASP A 187 7.72 0.71 -4.07
N ILE A 188 7.57 -0.60 -4.23
CA ILE A 188 8.53 -1.62 -3.74
C ILE A 188 9.33 -2.23 -4.90
N HIS A 189 8.69 -2.44 -6.05
CA HIS A 189 9.31 -2.93 -7.27
C HIS A 189 10.27 -4.12 -7.07
N GLY A 190 9.83 -5.16 -6.36
CA GLY A 190 10.63 -6.36 -6.15
C GLY A 190 11.98 -6.11 -5.45
N ASN A 191 12.12 -5.00 -4.72
CA ASN A 191 13.32 -4.69 -3.95
C ASN A 191 13.22 -5.27 -2.54
N LEU A 192 13.71 -6.48 -2.38
CA LEU A 192 13.67 -7.22 -1.13
C LEU A 192 14.56 -6.59 -0.04
N GLU A 193 15.67 -5.96 -0.41
CA GLU A 193 16.59 -5.35 0.54
C GLU A 193 15.95 -4.16 1.27
N ASP A 194 15.25 -3.28 0.53
CA ASP A 194 14.57 -2.15 1.15
C ASP A 194 13.38 -2.63 1.99
N LEU A 195 12.68 -3.67 1.54
CA LEU A 195 11.60 -4.27 2.33
C LEU A 195 12.11 -4.89 3.65
N HIS A 196 13.30 -5.55 3.62
CA HIS A 196 13.99 -6.00 4.82
C HIS A 196 14.35 -4.85 5.74
N PHE A 197 14.87 -3.76 5.17
CA PHE A 197 15.23 -2.59 5.97
C PHE A 197 14.01 -2.00 6.69
N PHE A 198 12.88 -1.87 6.00
CA PHE A 198 11.65 -1.43 6.66
C PHE A 198 11.21 -2.41 7.75
N ALA A 199 11.31 -3.72 7.52
CA ALA A 199 11.02 -4.73 8.53
C ALA A 199 11.89 -4.54 9.79
N ASP A 200 13.19 -4.36 9.60
CA ASP A 200 14.16 -4.23 10.71
C ASP A 200 14.03 -2.91 11.49
N ASN A 201 13.50 -1.86 10.87
CA ASN A 201 13.46 -0.53 11.49
C ASN A 201 12.04 -0.09 11.92
N VAL A 202 10.99 -0.51 11.20
CA VAL A 202 9.62 -0.09 11.47
C VAL A 202 8.86 -1.15 12.26
N TRP A 203 8.99 -2.45 11.92
CA TRP A 203 8.28 -3.53 12.64
C TRP A 203 9.19 -4.66 13.09
N LYS A 204 10.37 -4.34 13.56
CA LYS A 204 11.39 -5.29 14.03
C LYS A 204 10.88 -6.31 15.06
N LEU A 205 9.97 -5.91 15.93
CA LEU A 205 9.37 -6.79 16.95
C LEU A 205 8.14 -7.54 16.42
N GLY A 206 7.89 -7.48 15.14
CA GLY A 206 6.69 -8.03 14.50
C GLY A 206 5.52 -7.07 14.46
N LEU A 207 4.64 -7.27 13.49
CA LEU A 207 3.48 -6.40 13.29
C LEU A 207 2.48 -6.43 14.46
N GLU A 208 2.43 -7.52 15.22
CA GLU A 208 1.54 -7.59 16.39
C GLU A 208 1.90 -6.56 17.46
N LEU A 209 3.21 -6.34 17.67
CA LEU A 209 3.73 -5.44 18.70
C LEU A 209 3.94 -4.01 18.21
N THR A 210 3.95 -3.78 16.90
CA THR A 210 4.07 -2.43 16.33
C THR A 210 2.70 -1.77 16.33
N ALA A 211 2.60 -0.59 16.93
CA ALA A 211 1.36 0.18 16.92
C ALA A 211 1.01 0.66 15.49
N GLY A 212 -0.29 0.71 15.16
CA GLY A 212 -0.80 1.29 13.92
C GLY A 212 -0.98 0.32 12.77
N ASN A 213 -1.42 0.87 11.67
CA ASN A 213 -1.70 0.21 10.41
C ASN A 213 -0.52 0.35 9.44
N PHE A 214 -0.48 -0.49 8.41
CA PHE A 214 0.54 -0.50 7.37
C PHE A 214 -0.16 -0.42 6.02
N LEU A 215 0.00 0.69 5.32
CA LEU A 215 -0.59 0.95 4.01
C LEU A 215 0.52 1.00 2.95
N PHE A 216 0.45 0.12 1.97
CA PHE A 216 1.31 0.10 0.81
C PHE A 216 0.51 0.58 -0.40
N LEU A 217 1.06 1.52 -1.14
CA LEU A 217 0.34 2.25 -2.19
C LEU A 217 0.34 1.57 -3.56
N GLY A 218 1.03 0.43 -3.72
CA GLY A 218 1.08 -0.32 -4.98
C GLY A 218 2.51 -0.51 -5.51
N ASP A 219 2.59 -1.01 -6.73
CA ASP A 219 3.83 -1.29 -7.47
C ASP A 219 4.79 -2.23 -6.71
N TYR A 220 4.32 -3.45 -6.50
CA TYR A 220 5.08 -4.50 -5.79
C TYR A 220 6.03 -5.25 -6.71
N VAL A 221 5.73 -5.30 -8.00
CA VAL A 221 6.39 -6.12 -9.02
C VAL A 221 7.12 -5.29 -10.06
N ASP A 222 7.85 -5.98 -10.94
CA ASP A 222 8.73 -5.46 -12.00
C ASP A 222 9.93 -4.67 -11.48
N ARG A 223 10.88 -4.37 -12.38
CA ARG A 223 12.08 -3.54 -12.19
C ARG A 223 13.12 -4.13 -11.24
N GLY A 224 12.73 -4.62 -10.07
CA GLY A 224 13.59 -5.35 -9.14
C GLY A 224 13.67 -6.84 -9.46
N MET A 225 14.52 -7.58 -8.76
CA MET A 225 14.83 -8.99 -9.05
C MET A 225 14.13 -10.00 -8.13
N ASN A 226 13.40 -9.52 -7.11
CA ASN A 226 12.81 -10.37 -6.08
C ASN A 226 11.28 -10.19 -5.98
N CYS A 227 10.60 -10.07 -7.13
CA CYS A 227 9.16 -9.84 -7.17
C CYS A 227 8.36 -10.93 -6.44
N LEU A 228 8.73 -12.20 -6.65
CA LEU A 228 8.04 -13.34 -6.03
C LEU A 228 8.22 -13.36 -4.51
N GLU A 229 9.42 -13.04 -4.02
CA GLU A 229 9.75 -12.97 -2.60
C GLU A 229 9.01 -11.83 -1.91
N CYS A 230 9.02 -10.64 -2.52
CA CYS A 230 8.30 -9.47 -2.01
C CYS A 230 6.79 -9.73 -1.92
N LEU A 231 6.19 -10.27 -2.99
CA LEU A 231 4.77 -10.62 -3.00
C LEU A 231 4.43 -11.70 -1.97
N ALA A 232 5.23 -12.77 -1.89
CA ALA A 232 4.99 -13.84 -0.93
C ALA A 232 5.01 -13.32 0.50
N TYR A 233 5.95 -12.43 0.82
CA TYR A 233 6.03 -11.79 2.13
C TYR A 233 4.84 -10.87 2.41
N LEU A 234 4.55 -9.90 1.53
CA LEU A 234 3.44 -8.95 1.70
C LEU A 234 2.08 -9.66 1.77
N PHE A 235 1.87 -10.69 0.95
CA PHE A 235 0.65 -11.49 1.00
C PHE A 235 0.56 -12.30 2.30
N SER A 236 1.69 -12.78 2.84
CA SER A 236 1.72 -13.43 4.15
C SER A 236 1.31 -12.48 5.26
N LEU A 237 1.84 -11.25 5.24
CA LEU A 237 1.44 -10.20 6.19
C LEU A 237 -0.05 -9.85 6.05
N LYS A 238 -0.55 -9.67 4.82
CA LYS A 238 -1.98 -9.43 4.56
C LYS A 238 -2.87 -10.56 5.07
N PHE A 239 -2.44 -11.80 4.87
CA PHE A 239 -3.18 -12.97 5.32
C PHE A 239 -3.21 -13.11 6.85
N LEU A 240 -2.09 -12.85 7.52
CA LEU A 240 -1.98 -12.91 8.99
C LEU A 240 -2.70 -11.74 9.67
N TYR A 241 -2.59 -10.54 9.09
CA TYR A 241 -3.05 -9.28 9.69
C TYR A 241 -3.99 -8.51 8.74
N PRO A 242 -5.13 -9.09 8.32
CA PRO A 242 -5.99 -8.50 7.28
C PRO A 242 -6.54 -7.12 7.66
N HIS A 243 -6.69 -6.85 8.97
CA HIS A 243 -7.20 -5.57 9.48
C HIS A 243 -6.11 -4.57 9.85
N LYS A 244 -4.86 -4.88 9.55
CA LYS A 244 -3.69 -4.06 9.91
C LYS A 244 -2.81 -3.75 8.71
N VAL A 245 -2.75 -4.66 7.73
CA VAL A 245 -1.98 -4.52 6.49
C VAL A 245 -2.93 -4.27 5.33
N PHE A 246 -2.72 -3.17 4.63
CA PHE A 246 -3.52 -2.73 3.49
C PHE A 246 -2.61 -2.57 2.28
N LEU A 247 -2.98 -3.20 1.18
CA LEU A 247 -2.21 -3.19 -0.06
C LEU A 247 -3.11 -2.62 -1.16
N LEU A 248 -2.77 -1.44 -1.69
CA LEU A 248 -3.46 -0.86 -2.83
C LEU A 248 -2.91 -1.42 -4.13
N ARG A 249 -3.66 -1.27 -5.21
CA ARG A 249 -3.27 -1.63 -6.55
C ARG A 249 -2.49 -0.50 -7.19
N GLY A 250 -1.27 -0.78 -7.68
CA GLY A 250 -0.52 0.09 -8.56
C GLY A 250 -0.73 -0.26 -10.04
N ASN A 251 -0.12 0.50 -10.94
CA ASN A 251 -0.21 0.24 -12.37
C ASN A 251 0.58 -1.01 -12.79
N HIS A 252 1.64 -1.37 -12.05
CA HIS A 252 2.35 -2.61 -12.26
C HIS A 252 1.57 -3.87 -11.82
N GLU A 253 0.50 -3.72 -11.10
CA GLU A 253 -0.43 -4.80 -10.77
C GLU A 253 -1.49 -4.99 -11.89
N THR A 254 -1.09 -4.76 -13.15
CA THR A 254 -1.87 -5.01 -14.36
C THR A 254 -1.11 -5.88 -15.35
N ARG A 255 -1.81 -6.75 -16.07
CA ARG A 255 -1.20 -7.70 -17.03
C ARG A 255 -0.46 -7.01 -18.16
N ASP A 256 -0.96 -5.86 -18.59
CA ASP A 256 -0.36 -5.07 -19.67
C ASP A 256 1.01 -4.50 -19.29
N VAL A 257 1.24 -4.25 -17.99
CA VAL A 257 2.51 -3.75 -17.47
C VAL A 257 3.39 -4.91 -17.01
N ASN A 258 2.92 -5.75 -16.08
CA ASN A 258 3.75 -6.79 -15.48
C ASN A 258 4.00 -8.01 -16.37
N GLY A 259 3.29 -8.07 -17.50
CA GLY A 259 3.51 -9.05 -18.57
C GLY A 259 4.44 -8.55 -19.69
N TRP A 260 4.90 -7.30 -19.66
CA TRP A 260 5.65 -6.69 -20.76
C TRP A 260 7.15 -7.07 -20.70
N GLU A 261 7.43 -8.32 -21.07
CA GLU A 261 8.80 -8.87 -21.08
C GLU A 261 9.73 -8.19 -22.07
N GLU A 262 9.21 -7.69 -23.18
CA GLU A 262 10.01 -6.98 -24.21
C GLU A 262 10.61 -5.68 -23.63
N HIS A 263 9.90 -5.02 -22.72
CA HIS A 263 10.33 -3.77 -22.09
C HIS A 263 11.21 -4.01 -20.85
N TYR A 264 10.77 -4.88 -19.94
CA TYR A 264 11.45 -5.09 -18.65
C TYR A 264 12.49 -6.21 -18.69
N GLY A 265 12.49 -7.08 -19.72
CA GLY A 265 13.41 -8.21 -19.82
C GLY A 265 13.27 -9.15 -18.62
N ASN A 266 14.39 -9.52 -18.01
CA ASN A 266 14.46 -10.37 -16.83
C ASN A 266 13.94 -9.71 -15.53
N ARG A 267 13.64 -8.41 -15.59
CA ARG A 267 13.01 -7.64 -14.49
C ARG A 267 11.48 -7.63 -14.56
N SER A 268 10.89 -8.19 -15.63
CA SER A 268 9.45 -8.39 -15.73
C SER A 268 8.99 -9.45 -14.72
N PHE A 269 7.85 -9.23 -14.09
CA PHE A 269 7.26 -10.21 -13.18
C PHE A 269 6.91 -11.52 -13.89
N LEU A 270 6.36 -11.43 -15.11
CA LEU A 270 6.08 -12.61 -15.92
C LEU A 270 7.34 -13.42 -16.20
N TRP A 271 8.43 -12.76 -16.58
CA TRP A 271 9.70 -13.43 -16.82
C TRP A 271 10.20 -14.15 -15.56
N GLN A 272 10.19 -13.48 -14.41
CA GLN A 272 10.62 -14.08 -13.14
C GLN A 272 9.78 -15.29 -12.73
N CYS A 273 8.47 -15.26 -12.99
CA CYS A 273 7.60 -16.43 -12.78
C CYS A 273 8.02 -17.60 -13.66
N LYS A 274 8.30 -17.36 -14.95
CA LYS A 274 8.71 -18.41 -15.90
C LYS A 274 10.12 -18.94 -15.63
N ASP A 275 11.06 -18.06 -15.29
CA ASP A 275 12.43 -18.43 -14.92
C ASP A 275 12.45 -19.31 -13.66
N ARG A 276 11.64 -18.94 -12.66
CA ARG A 276 11.59 -19.64 -11.37
C ARG A 276 10.97 -21.04 -11.46
N PHE A 277 9.86 -21.18 -12.18
CA PHE A 277 9.04 -22.41 -12.13
C PHE A 277 8.90 -23.11 -13.48
N GLY A 278 9.57 -22.64 -14.54
CA GLY A 278 9.35 -23.09 -15.91
C GLY A 278 8.09 -22.47 -16.52
N THR A 279 7.98 -22.52 -17.85
CA THR A 279 6.95 -21.77 -18.58
C THR A 279 5.53 -22.11 -18.12
N GLU A 280 5.18 -23.39 -18.01
CA GLU A 280 3.80 -23.79 -17.69
C GLU A 280 3.38 -23.41 -16.27
N MET A 281 4.22 -23.74 -15.28
CA MET A 281 3.92 -23.43 -13.88
C MET A 281 4.08 -21.90 -13.63
N GLY A 282 5.04 -21.27 -14.29
CA GLY A 282 5.25 -19.82 -14.21
C GLY A 282 4.05 -19.02 -14.69
N LEU A 283 3.45 -19.40 -15.83
CA LEU A 283 2.21 -18.77 -16.31
C LEU A 283 1.04 -18.98 -15.34
N LYS A 284 0.95 -20.16 -14.72
CA LYS A 284 -0.12 -20.41 -13.73
C LYS A 284 0.02 -19.58 -12.47
N ILE A 285 1.24 -19.42 -11.95
CA ILE A 285 1.46 -18.59 -10.76
C ILE A 285 1.31 -17.10 -11.06
N TYR A 286 1.81 -16.64 -12.22
CA TYR A 286 1.59 -15.30 -12.75
C TYR A 286 0.09 -14.95 -12.79
N GLU A 287 -0.74 -15.82 -13.37
CA GLU A 287 -2.17 -15.61 -13.42
C GLU A 287 -2.82 -15.66 -12.02
N CYS A 288 -2.37 -16.55 -11.13
CA CYS A 288 -2.86 -16.57 -9.74
C CYS A 288 -2.59 -15.24 -9.01
N CYS A 289 -1.41 -14.65 -9.20
CA CYS A 289 -1.07 -13.34 -8.62
C CYS A 289 -1.91 -12.22 -9.24
N ASN A 290 -2.04 -12.19 -10.57
CA ASN A 290 -2.87 -11.17 -11.24
C ASN A 290 -4.35 -11.24 -10.82
N GLN A 291 -4.90 -12.44 -10.56
CA GLN A 291 -6.24 -12.55 -9.99
C GLN A 291 -6.36 -11.99 -8.57
N VAL A 292 -5.27 -11.93 -7.81
CA VAL A 292 -5.23 -11.18 -6.53
C VAL A 292 -5.21 -9.68 -6.82
N PHE A 293 -4.34 -9.23 -7.71
CA PHE A 293 -4.19 -7.83 -8.11
C PHE A 293 -5.52 -7.22 -8.59
N ASP A 294 -6.28 -7.94 -9.39
CA ASP A 294 -7.60 -7.51 -9.88
C ASP A 294 -8.54 -7.07 -8.75
N ARG A 295 -8.37 -7.61 -7.55
CA ARG A 295 -9.26 -7.44 -6.41
C ARG A 295 -8.77 -6.45 -5.36
N MET A 296 -7.54 -5.97 -5.51
CA MET A 296 -6.96 -5.00 -4.57
C MET A 296 -7.77 -3.70 -4.52
N PRO A 297 -7.88 -3.03 -3.37
CA PRO A 297 -8.37 -1.67 -3.28
C PRO A 297 -7.59 -0.72 -4.19
N LEU A 298 -8.25 0.33 -4.69
CA LEU A 298 -7.63 1.37 -5.51
C LEU A 298 -7.17 2.56 -4.68
N ALA A 299 -7.84 2.81 -3.54
CA ALA A 299 -7.55 3.93 -2.67
C ALA A 299 -7.76 3.58 -1.20
N ALA A 300 -7.32 4.48 -0.33
CA ALA A 300 -7.63 4.46 1.09
C ALA A 300 -7.83 5.90 1.61
N VAL A 301 -8.53 6.03 2.73
CA VAL A 301 -8.69 7.30 3.46
C VAL A 301 -8.26 7.07 4.90
N ILE A 302 -7.31 7.88 5.39
CA ILE A 302 -6.86 7.83 6.79
C ILE A 302 -7.54 8.98 7.55
N ASP A 303 -8.14 8.66 8.71
CA ASP A 303 -8.78 9.59 9.65
C ASP A 303 -9.83 10.53 9.01
N GLN A 304 -10.45 10.12 7.90
CA GLN A 304 -11.35 10.97 7.09
C GLN A 304 -10.69 12.29 6.65
N ASN A 305 -9.37 12.35 6.58
CA ASN A 305 -8.59 13.57 6.37
C ASN A 305 -7.52 13.42 5.28
N ILE A 306 -6.99 12.24 5.04
CA ILE A 306 -5.90 12.00 4.08
C ILE A 306 -6.35 10.98 3.05
N PHE A 307 -6.39 11.38 1.79
CA PHE A 307 -6.64 10.47 0.67
C PHE A 307 -5.34 9.81 0.21
N CYS A 308 -5.34 8.49 0.13
CA CYS A 308 -4.19 7.68 -0.25
C CYS A 308 -4.52 6.89 -1.52
N VAL A 309 -3.61 6.90 -2.50
CA VAL A 309 -3.82 6.30 -3.81
C VAL A 309 -2.46 6.00 -4.44
N HIS A 310 -2.39 5.13 -5.45
CA HIS A 310 -1.11 4.89 -6.14
C HIS A 310 -0.73 6.05 -7.07
N GLY A 311 -1.53 6.33 -8.09
CA GLY A 311 -1.32 7.42 -9.05
C GLY A 311 -1.81 8.76 -8.53
N GLY A 312 -3.12 9.02 -8.61
CA GLY A 312 -3.67 10.29 -8.12
C GLY A 312 -5.19 10.35 -8.10
N ILE A 313 -5.71 11.55 -8.11
CA ILE A 313 -7.14 11.80 -8.00
C ILE A 313 -7.84 11.55 -9.36
N PRO A 314 -8.92 10.75 -9.37
CA PRO A 314 -9.65 10.51 -10.62
C PRO A 314 -10.43 11.74 -11.07
N ARG A 315 -10.63 11.84 -12.38
CA ARG A 315 -11.57 12.80 -12.98
C ARG A 315 -12.98 12.51 -12.48
N PRO A 316 -13.82 13.52 -12.34
CA PRO A 316 -15.23 13.31 -12.01
C PRO A 316 -15.95 12.63 -13.18
N VAL A 317 -16.74 11.59 -12.88
CA VAL A 317 -17.58 10.87 -13.84
C VAL A 317 -19.06 10.99 -13.51
N THR A 318 -19.42 11.17 -12.24
CA THR A 318 -20.79 11.31 -11.77
C THR A 318 -21.16 12.78 -11.60
N MET A 319 -22.34 13.14 -12.09
CA MET A 319 -22.95 14.46 -11.86
C MET A 319 -24.28 14.26 -11.11
N GLU A 320 -24.48 15.06 -10.08
CA GLU A 320 -25.74 15.07 -9.32
C GLU A 320 -26.85 15.77 -10.10
N GLU A 321 -28.10 15.56 -9.69
CA GLU A 321 -29.29 16.14 -10.35
C GLU A 321 -29.26 17.70 -10.40
N ASP A 322 -28.61 18.33 -9.42
CA ASP A 322 -28.44 19.78 -9.36
C ASP A 322 -27.28 20.32 -10.21
N GLY A 323 -26.58 19.44 -10.94
CA GLY A 323 -25.42 19.79 -11.76
C GLY A 323 -24.10 19.92 -11.02
N THR A 324 -24.04 19.54 -9.74
CA THR A 324 -22.78 19.46 -8.98
C THR A 324 -22.03 18.14 -9.29
N ILE A 325 -20.71 18.15 -9.05
CA ILE A 325 -19.86 16.96 -9.22
C ILE A 325 -20.17 15.98 -8.10
N GLY A 326 -20.48 14.74 -8.43
CA GLY A 326 -20.69 13.64 -7.51
C GLY A 326 -19.43 13.27 -6.73
N SER A 327 -19.61 12.42 -5.71
CA SER A 327 -18.51 12.00 -4.84
C SER A 327 -17.54 11.06 -5.55
N ARG A 328 -16.32 11.51 -5.81
CA ARG A 328 -15.24 10.69 -6.39
C ARG A 328 -14.86 9.49 -5.52
N ILE A 329 -15.05 9.57 -4.21
CA ILE A 329 -14.88 8.41 -3.32
C ILE A 329 -15.96 7.37 -3.59
N GLN A 330 -17.21 7.79 -3.85
CA GLN A 330 -18.29 6.87 -4.23
C GLN A 330 -18.04 6.26 -5.61
N ASP A 331 -17.51 7.04 -6.56
CA ASP A 331 -17.12 6.54 -7.89
C ASP A 331 -16.05 5.43 -7.75
N ILE A 332 -15.02 5.62 -6.92
CA ILE A 332 -14.02 4.59 -6.61
C ILE A 332 -14.66 3.35 -5.97
N LEU A 333 -15.57 3.53 -5.01
CA LEU A 333 -16.26 2.42 -4.34
C LEU A 333 -17.11 1.58 -5.30
N ASN A 334 -17.64 2.20 -6.35
CA ASN A 334 -18.47 1.56 -7.36
C ASN A 334 -17.64 0.78 -8.41
N VAL A 335 -16.32 1.02 -8.51
CA VAL A 335 -15.47 0.27 -9.45
C VAL A 335 -15.51 -1.22 -9.17
N GLN A 336 -15.83 -2.02 -10.18
CA GLN A 336 -15.90 -3.47 -10.07
C GLN A 336 -14.51 -4.10 -9.85
N LYS A 337 -14.50 -5.35 -9.35
CA LYS A 337 -13.28 -6.16 -9.20
C LYS A 337 -12.94 -6.80 -10.56
N ILE A 338 -12.31 -6.07 -11.44
CA ILE A 338 -12.03 -6.46 -12.82
C ILE A 338 -10.53 -6.52 -13.12
N ALA A 339 -10.17 -7.36 -14.10
CA ALA A 339 -8.89 -7.30 -14.79
C ALA A 339 -8.93 -6.17 -15.84
N GLY A 340 -7.78 -5.79 -16.40
CA GLY A 340 -7.70 -4.89 -17.56
C GLY A 340 -8.32 -3.52 -17.29
N ILE A 341 -7.63 -2.66 -16.56
CA ILE A 341 -8.08 -1.28 -16.27
C ILE A 341 -7.29 -0.22 -17.04
N ASN A 342 -6.51 -0.65 -18.01
CA ASN A 342 -5.78 0.25 -18.91
C ASN A 342 -6.58 0.46 -20.20
N PRO A 343 -6.50 1.65 -20.83
CA PRO A 343 -7.10 1.88 -22.13
C PRO A 343 -6.55 0.92 -23.21
N PRO A 344 -7.31 0.54 -24.24
CA PRO A 344 -8.72 0.91 -24.50
C PRO A 344 -9.70 0.13 -23.62
N TYR A 345 -10.82 0.78 -23.28
CA TYR A 345 -11.87 0.18 -22.43
C TYR A 345 -12.98 -0.45 -23.28
N ASP A 346 -13.66 -1.46 -22.71
CA ASP A 346 -14.93 -1.95 -23.24
C ASP A 346 -16.04 -0.94 -22.94
N HIS A 347 -16.90 -0.67 -23.91
CA HIS A 347 -17.83 0.47 -23.90
C HIS A 347 -18.89 0.48 -22.80
N GLU A 348 -19.16 -0.64 -22.12
CA GLU A 348 -20.25 -0.72 -21.14
C GLU A 348 -19.87 -0.20 -19.74
N ASP A 349 -18.56 -0.15 -19.40
CA ASP A 349 -18.04 0.23 -18.08
C ASP A 349 -16.96 1.33 -18.17
N GLU A 350 -16.98 2.15 -19.23
CA GLU A 350 -15.92 3.12 -19.57
C GLU A 350 -15.62 4.08 -18.41
N ASP A 351 -16.64 4.60 -17.73
CA ASP A 351 -16.49 5.55 -16.60
C ASP A 351 -15.75 4.91 -15.43
N TYR A 352 -16.09 3.67 -15.05
CA TYR A 352 -15.43 2.99 -13.94
C TYR A 352 -14.01 2.55 -14.28
N HIS A 353 -13.76 2.18 -15.54
CA HIS A 353 -12.41 1.92 -16.03
C HIS A 353 -11.57 3.19 -16.00
N GLN A 354 -12.13 4.34 -16.41
CA GLN A 354 -11.47 5.63 -16.31
C GLN A 354 -11.09 5.97 -14.86
N VAL A 355 -12.03 5.83 -13.92
CA VAL A 355 -11.77 6.08 -12.49
C VAL A 355 -10.63 5.19 -11.98
N ALA A 356 -10.66 3.89 -12.32
CA ALA A 356 -9.62 2.96 -11.92
C ALA A 356 -8.26 3.29 -12.54
N SER A 357 -8.23 3.63 -13.84
CA SER A 357 -7.03 4.04 -14.56
C SER A 357 -6.46 5.33 -13.97
N ASP A 358 -7.28 6.35 -13.74
CA ASP A 358 -6.84 7.61 -13.13
C ASP A 358 -6.22 7.37 -11.74
N CYS A 359 -6.81 6.49 -10.93
CA CYS A 359 -6.27 6.14 -9.60
C CYS A 359 -4.87 5.53 -9.65
N ILE A 360 -4.50 4.82 -10.72
CA ILE A 360 -3.21 4.11 -10.77
C ILE A 360 -2.19 4.74 -11.74
N TRP A 361 -2.59 5.68 -12.61
CA TRP A 361 -1.72 6.24 -13.64
C TRP A 361 -1.55 7.75 -13.59
N SER A 362 -2.40 8.51 -12.89
CA SER A 362 -2.31 9.97 -12.90
C SER A 362 -1.15 10.49 -12.08
N ASP A 363 -0.60 11.63 -12.51
CA ASP A 363 0.50 12.33 -11.84
C ASP A 363 0.13 13.78 -11.48
N PRO A 364 0.73 14.37 -10.45
CA PRO A 364 0.64 15.79 -10.25
C PRO A 364 1.33 16.54 -11.40
N ALA A 365 0.63 17.48 -12.02
CA ALA A 365 1.18 18.28 -13.11
C ALA A 365 2.44 19.06 -12.66
N SER A 366 3.46 19.07 -13.50
CA SER A 366 4.61 19.95 -13.29
C SER A 366 4.21 21.45 -13.42
N GLU A 367 5.07 22.37 -13.01
CA GLU A 367 4.82 23.81 -13.20
C GLU A 367 4.62 24.18 -14.67
N GLU A 368 5.36 23.53 -15.57
CA GLU A 368 5.23 23.74 -17.01
C GLU A 368 3.88 23.21 -17.52
N GLN A 369 3.44 22.05 -17.05
CA GLN A 369 2.13 21.48 -17.42
C GLN A 369 0.98 22.34 -16.86
N GLU A 370 1.11 22.89 -15.65
CA GLU A 370 0.13 23.82 -15.08
C GLU A 370 -0.12 25.04 -15.99
N LEU A 371 0.94 25.53 -16.63
CA LEU A 371 0.86 26.72 -17.48
C LEU A 371 0.32 26.43 -18.90
N HIS A 372 0.59 25.23 -19.45
CA HIS A 372 0.41 24.98 -20.87
C HIS A 372 -0.52 23.81 -21.20
N SER A 373 -0.72 22.87 -20.31
CA SER A 373 -1.40 21.60 -20.60
C SER A 373 -2.61 21.34 -19.72
N VAL A 374 -2.68 21.95 -18.53
CA VAL A 374 -3.79 21.77 -17.59
C VAL A 374 -4.95 22.70 -17.95
N ASP A 375 -6.13 22.14 -18.15
CA ASP A 375 -7.35 22.90 -18.37
C ASP A 375 -7.73 23.70 -17.10
N SER A 376 -7.88 24.99 -17.23
CA SER A 376 -8.13 25.90 -16.09
C SER A 376 -9.50 25.72 -15.43
N LYS A 377 -10.46 25.07 -16.10
CA LYS A 377 -11.80 24.81 -15.55
C LYS A 377 -11.86 23.50 -14.79
N THR A 378 -11.26 22.47 -15.34
CA THR A 378 -11.28 21.12 -14.76
C THR A 378 -10.10 20.86 -13.83
N GLY A 379 -8.95 21.49 -14.09
CA GLY A 379 -7.70 21.25 -13.36
C GLY A 379 -6.96 19.99 -13.79
N TYR A 380 -7.39 19.33 -14.89
CA TYR A 380 -6.73 18.13 -15.45
C TYR A 380 -6.11 18.41 -16.82
N GLY A 381 -5.10 17.65 -17.17
CA GLY A 381 -4.41 17.72 -18.46
C GLY A 381 -3.90 16.33 -18.90
N GLU A 382 -3.35 16.25 -20.10
CA GLU A 382 -2.71 15.03 -20.58
C GLU A 382 -1.40 14.78 -19.85
N SER A 383 -1.15 13.53 -19.43
CA SER A 383 0.11 13.13 -18.84
C SER A 383 1.18 12.93 -19.91
N LEU A 384 2.43 13.24 -19.57
CA LEU A 384 3.60 12.93 -20.41
C LEU A 384 3.83 11.42 -20.58
N ARG A 385 3.16 10.58 -19.80
CA ARG A 385 3.21 9.11 -19.94
C ARG A 385 2.49 8.64 -21.21
N GLY A 386 1.55 9.41 -21.74
CA GLY A 386 0.71 8.99 -22.86
C GLY A 386 -0.33 7.94 -22.50
N GLY A 387 -0.87 7.22 -23.50
CA GLY A 387 -1.80 6.09 -23.27
C GLY A 387 -3.14 6.46 -22.63
N GLY A 388 -3.55 7.74 -22.65
CA GLY A 388 -4.77 8.22 -22.01
C GLY A 388 -4.61 8.57 -20.53
N ALA A 389 -3.39 8.42 -19.98
CA ALA A 389 -3.09 8.89 -18.63
C ALA A 389 -3.21 10.41 -18.52
N ILE A 390 -3.54 10.90 -17.33
CA ILE A 390 -3.76 12.33 -17.08
C ILE A 390 -2.77 12.88 -16.02
N CYS A 391 -2.65 14.19 -16.02
CA CYS A 391 -2.06 14.92 -14.88
C CYS A 391 -3.11 15.81 -14.22
N PHE A 392 -2.93 16.08 -12.93
CA PHE A 392 -3.82 16.90 -12.12
C PHE A 392 -3.09 18.12 -11.55
N GLY A 393 -3.66 19.29 -11.75
CA GLY A 393 -3.12 20.57 -11.32
C GLY A 393 -3.63 21.01 -9.95
N HIS A 394 -3.20 22.22 -9.55
CA HIS A 394 -3.59 22.85 -8.29
C HIS A 394 -5.11 22.94 -8.10
N LYS A 395 -5.84 23.27 -9.18
CA LYS A 395 -7.29 23.37 -9.15
C LYS A 395 -7.94 22.02 -8.83
N ALA A 396 -7.57 20.95 -9.52
CA ALA A 396 -8.12 19.61 -9.30
C ALA A 396 -7.86 19.14 -7.85
N VAL A 397 -6.65 19.41 -7.31
CA VAL A 397 -6.31 19.12 -5.91
C VAL A 397 -7.20 19.91 -4.94
N THR A 398 -7.37 21.20 -5.17
CA THR A 398 -8.20 22.06 -4.31
C THR A 398 -9.65 21.60 -4.31
N ASP A 399 -10.23 21.45 -5.49
CA ASP A 399 -11.63 21.02 -5.65
C ASP A 399 -11.88 19.65 -4.99
N PHE A 400 -10.94 18.70 -5.15
CA PHE A 400 -11.06 17.38 -4.56
C PHE A 400 -10.99 17.41 -3.04
N LEU A 401 -10.00 18.11 -2.49
CA LEU A 401 -9.82 18.20 -1.04
C LEU A 401 -10.99 18.93 -0.37
N GLU A 402 -11.46 20.03 -0.96
CA GLU A 402 -12.61 20.80 -0.44
C GLU A 402 -13.90 19.97 -0.52
N GLN A 403 -14.15 19.26 -1.63
CA GLN A 403 -15.34 18.43 -1.79
C GLN A 403 -15.46 17.35 -0.70
N HIS A 404 -14.34 16.76 -0.31
CA HIS A 404 -14.33 15.62 0.62
C HIS A 404 -13.92 16.01 2.05
N GLY A 405 -13.53 17.25 2.28
CA GLY A 405 -13.03 17.72 3.59
C GLY A 405 -11.67 17.14 3.95
N PHE A 406 -10.85 16.80 2.95
CA PHE A 406 -9.51 16.27 3.17
C PHE A 406 -8.46 17.39 3.22
N SER A 407 -7.36 17.14 3.93
CA SER A 407 -6.22 18.06 4.01
C SER A 407 -5.10 17.71 3.04
N TYR A 408 -4.88 16.40 2.80
CA TYR A 408 -3.72 15.91 2.06
C TYR A 408 -4.06 14.75 1.14
N ILE A 409 -3.21 14.59 0.12
CA ILE A 409 -3.14 13.43 -0.75
C ILE A 409 -1.78 12.77 -0.55
N MET A 410 -1.73 11.47 -0.28
CA MET A 410 -0.53 10.64 -0.29
C MET A 410 -0.58 9.70 -1.48
N ARG A 411 0.47 9.71 -2.30
CA ARG A 411 0.55 8.90 -3.52
C ARG A 411 1.96 8.35 -3.73
N ALA A 412 2.15 7.51 -4.74
CA ALA A 412 3.39 6.85 -5.10
C ALA A 412 3.74 7.08 -6.58
N HIS A 413 4.08 6.08 -7.38
CA HIS A 413 4.14 6.06 -8.84
C HIS A 413 5.24 6.92 -9.50
N GLU A 414 5.83 7.89 -8.83
CA GLU A 414 6.97 8.68 -9.33
C GLU A 414 8.20 8.46 -8.47
N ALA A 415 9.32 8.13 -9.14
CA ALA A 415 10.58 7.92 -8.47
C ALA A 415 11.21 9.25 -8.04
N HIS A 416 11.59 9.31 -6.77
CA HIS A 416 12.31 10.45 -6.21
C HIS A 416 13.55 9.99 -5.45
N SER A 417 14.69 10.60 -5.73
CA SER A 417 15.97 10.27 -5.08
C SER A 417 15.93 10.46 -3.55
N GLU A 418 15.06 11.32 -3.06
CA GLU A 418 14.90 11.64 -1.63
C GLU A 418 13.84 10.80 -0.91
N GLY A 419 13.24 9.80 -1.59
CA GLY A 419 12.25 8.88 -1.02
C GLY A 419 10.89 9.49 -0.75
N VAL A 420 10.79 10.81 -0.55
CA VAL A 420 9.53 11.56 -0.38
C VAL A 420 9.64 12.91 -1.07
N ALA A 421 8.66 13.27 -1.88
CA ALA A 421 8.53 14.59 -2.49
C ALA A 421 7.21 15.25 -2.09
N VAL A 422 7.21 16.59 -2.07
CA VAL A 422 6.03 17.38 -1.71
C VAL A 422 5.73 18.37 -2.82
N SER A 423 4.48 18.40 -3.27
CA SER A 423 4.03 19.25 -4.37
C SER A 423 2.69 19.94 -4.07
N LYS A 424 2.18 20.71 -5.03
CA LYS A 424 0.86 21.36 -4.95
C LYS A 424 0.66 22.19 -3.67
N GLY A 425 1.69 22.98 -3.33
CA GLY A 425 1.63 23.84 -2.15
C GLY A 425 1.59 23.09 -0.81
N GLY A 426 2.22 21.91 -0.75
CA GLY A 426 2.28 21.11 0.47
C GLY A 426 1.09 20.18 0.67
N ARG A 427 0.23 20.01 -0.33
CA ARG A 427 -0.99 19.18 -0.22
C ARG A 427 -0.84 17.76 -0.79
N VAL A 428 0.16 17.53 -1.65
CA VAL A 428 0.42 16.22 -2.28
C VAL A 428 1.80 15.71 -1.88
N PHE A 429 1.83 14.52 -1.29
CA PHE A 429 3.03 13.80 -0.88
C PHE A 429 3.22 12.61 -1.81
N THR A 430 4.33 12.56 -2.54
CA THR A 430 4.74 11.42 -3.34
C THR A 430 5.76 10.61 -2.55
N ILE A 431 5.47 9.34 -2.32
CA ILE A 431 6.27 8.42 -1.49
C ILE A 431 6.86 7.37 -2.40
N PHE A 432 8.18 7.18 -2.32
CA PHE A 432 8.91 6.17 -3.08
C PHE A 432 9.73 5.31 -2.13
N SER A 433 9.40 4.02 -2.04
CA SER A 433 9.91 3.12 -1.00
C SER A 433 10.93 2.13 -1.53
N THR A 434 11.59 2.44 -2.65
CA THR A 434 12.73 1.67 -3.17
C THR A 434 13.90 2.57 -3.54
N SER A 435 15.10 2.17 -3.13
CA SER A 435 16.34 2.92 -3.35
C SER A 435 17.07 2.54 -4.64
N LYS A 436 16.62 1.51 -5.36
CA LYS A 436 17.36 0.88 -6.47
C LYS A 436 16.62 0.91 -7.81
N ASP A 437 15.68 1.80 -7.98
CA ASP A 437 14.93 1.91 -9.22
C ASP A 437 15.29 3.17 -10.03
N HIS A 438 14.96 3.16 -11.33
CA HIS A 438 15.07 4.27 -12.27
C HIS A 438 16.46 4.90 -12.41
N ASN A 439 17.54 4.17 -12.16
CA ASN A 439 18.91 4.70 -12.27
C ASN A 439 19.13 6.00 -11.48
N GLN A 440 18.41 6.21 -10.37
CA GLN A 440 18.56 7.38 -9.49
C GLN A 440 19.97 7.49 -8.85
N GLY A 441 20.83 6.54 -9.15
CA GLY A 441 22.21 6.47 -8.64
C GLY A 441 22.28 5.75 -7.29
N ASN A 442 23.49 5.62 -6.76
CA ASN A 442 23.76 4.90 -5.51
C ASN A 442 23.34 5.68 -4.24
N GLN A 443 22.70 6.83 -4.38
CA GLN A 443 22.31 7.71 -3.27
C GLN A 443 20.80 7.93 -3.17
N ALA A 444 20.01 7.17 -3.93
CA ALA A 444 18.56 7.24 -3.80
C ALA A 444 18.13 6.66 -2.45
N MET A 445 17.19 7.34 -1.82
CA MET A 445 16.60 6.93 -0.54
C MET A 445 15.26 6.25 -0.77
N ALA A 446 14.94 5.27 0.06
CA ALA A 446 13.60 4.74 0.18
C ALA A 446 12.88 5.42 1.36
N GLY A 447 11.69 5.93 1.15
CA GLY A 447 10.94 6.68 2.15
C GLY A 447 9.63 5.99 2.56
N CYS A 448 9.17 6.26 3.79
CA CYS A 448 7.80 6.03 4.21
C CYS A 448 7.33 7.20 5.08
N ILE A 449 6.03 7.35 5.24
CA ILE A 449 5.43 8.39 6.11
C ILE A 449 4.65 7.70 7.22
N LEU A 450 4.95 8.07 8.48
CA LEU A 450 4.09 7.76 9.62
C LEU A 450 3.07 8.89 9.79
N VAL A 451 1.81 8.55 9.64
CA VAL A 451 0.67 9.39 10.03
C VAL A 451 0.32 9.04 11.48
N ASP A 452 0.48 9.98 12.40
CA ASP A 452 0.18 9.80 13.82
C ASP A 452 -0.66 10.97 14.33
N PHE A 453 -1.97 10.80 14.31
CA PHE A 453 -2.96 11.84 14.63
C PHE A 453 -2.71 13.13 13.83
N ASP A 454 -2.26 14.21 14.48
CA ASP A 454 -2.00 15.50 13.86
C ASP A 454 -0.56 15.65 13.31
N LEU A 455 0.24 14.56 13.33
CA LEU A 455 1.65 14.58 12.93
C LEU A 455 1.89 13.73 11.68
N LEU A 456 2.64 14.30 10.73
CA LEU A 456 3.22 13.55 9.62
C LEU A 456 4.74 13.45 9.84
N GLN A 457 5.23 12.22 9.99
CA GLN A 457 6.65 11.95 10.20
C GLN A 457 7.22 11.23 8.97
N VAL A 458 8.18 11.85 8.31
CA VAL A 458 8.89 11.23 7.19
C VAL A 458 10.02 10.36 7.75
N CYS A 459 10.02 9.09 7.38
CA CYS A 459 11.04 8.12 7.70
C CYS A 459 11.82 7.81 6.41
N LEU A 460 13.09 8.14 6.36
CA LEU A 460 13.96 7.92 5.20
C LEU A 460 14.97 6.84 5.50
N LEU A 461 15.20 6.04 4.48
CA LEU A 461 16.25 5.05 4.39
C LEU A 461 17.41 5.63 3.58
N LEU A 462 18.59 5.66 4.15
CA LEU A 462 19.84 6.07 3.49
C LEU A 462 20.61 4.87 2.96
#